data_4a016e3bb36cc72e2ab43208adbed932
#
_entry.id   4a016e3bb36cc72e2ab43208adbed932
#
_cell.length_a   1.000
_cell.length_b   1.000
_cell.length_c   1.000
_cell.angle_alpha   90.00
_cell.angle_beta   90.00
_cell.angle_gamma   90.00
#
_symmetry.space_group_name_H-M   'P 1'
#
loop_
_entity.id
_entity.type
_entity.pdbx_description
1 polymer ?
#
loop_
_entity_poly.entity_id
_entity_poly.type
_entity_poly.pdbx_seq_one_letter_code
_entity_poly.pdbx_strand_id
1 'polypeptide(L)'
;MDIEQKNKVNGLLAFYGDLLAKKQRAYLQYYCEDDFSIIEIAEEEQVSRQAVSDNLKKGCEALDHYEEVLALYHDSLQRQQLEENLLAYVGEHYGQDEKLKELISQMVNQEIN
;
A
#
# COMPACT_ATOMS: atom_id res chain seq x y z
N MET A 1 11.73 -10.49 5.30
CA MET A 1 10.30 -10.42 4.88
C MET A 1 10.04 -11.30 3.69
N ASP A 2 8.93 -12.02 3.70
CA ASP A 2 8.47 -12.74 2.52
C ASP A 2 7.69 -11.80 1.58
N ILE A 3 7.23 -12.35 0.45
CA ILE A 3 6.50 -11.58 -0.56
C ILE A 3 5.19 -11.00 -0.02
N GLU A 4 4.45 -11.76 0.79
CA GLU A 4 3.19 -11.29 1.36
C GLU A 4 3.42 -10.11 2.30
N GLN A 5 4.45 -10.19 3.14
CA GLN A 5 4.82 -9.10 4.04
C GLN A 5 5.26 -7.86 3.27
N LYS A 6 6.06 -8.01 2.22
CA LYS A 6 6.48 -6.90 1.37
C LYS A 6 5.29 -6.24 0.67
N ASN A 7 4.35 -7.03 0.17
CA ASN A 7 3.14 -6.52 -0.46
C ASN A 7 2.28 -5.74 0.52
N LYS A 8 2.16 -6.22 1.76
CA LYS A 8 1.44 -5.50 2.81
C LYS A 8 2.10 -4.17 3.12
N VAL A 9 3.43 -4.17 3.27
CA VAL A 9 4.18 -2.93 3.53
C VAL A 9 4.00 -1.94 2.38
N ASN A 10 4.04 -2.41 1.14
CA ASN A 10 3.81 -1.55 -0.03
C ASN A 10 2.41 -0.93 0.01
N GLY A 11 1.40 -1.71 0.40
CA GLY A 11 0.05 -1.20 0.58
C GLY A 11 -0.04 -0.13 1.66
N LEU A 12 0.61 -0.36 2.80
CA LEU A 12 0.68 0.62 3.89
C LEU A 12 1.44 1.89 3.49
N LEU A 13 2.54 1.74 2.73
CA LEU A 13 3.30 2.88 2.21
C LEU A 13 2.47 3.77 1.31
N ALA A 14 1.57 3.19 0.52
CA ALA A 14 0.69 3.96 -0.36
C ALA A 14 -0.18 4.94 0.44
N PHE A 15 -0.63 4.55 1.63
CA PHE A 15 -1.45 5.41 2.49
C PHE A 15 -0.64 6.28 3.44
N TYR A 16 0.42 5.74 4.01
CA TYR A 16 1.10 6.37 5.14
C TYR A 16 2.56 6.77 4.86
N GLY A 17 3.07 6.51 3.66
CA GLY A 17 4.47 6.76 3.34
C GLY A 17 4.90 8.20 3.60
N ASP A 18 4.01 9.17 3.32
CA ASP A 18 4.30 10.59 3.52
C ASP A 18 4.40 10.98 5.00
N LEU A 19 3.93 10.11 5.89
CA LEU A 19 3.99 10.34 7.34
C LEU A 19 5.28 9.80 7.96
N LEU A 20 6.05 9.03 7.21
CA LEU A 20 7.29 8.45 7.71
C LEU A 20 8.45 9.44 7.63
N ALA A 21 9.45 9.23 8.48
CA ALA A 21 10.73 9.92 8.33
C ALA A 21 11.33 9.58 6.97
N LYS A 22 12.02 10.52 6.36
CA LYS A 22 12.52 10.41 4.99
C LYS A 22 13.36 9.15 4.76
N LYS A 23 14.27 8.82 5.67
CA LYS A 23 15.11 7.62 5.55
C LYS A 23 14.30 6.33 5.71
N GLN A 24 13.35 6.31 6.62
CA GLN A 24 12.49 5.16 6.82
C GLN A 24 11.69 4.85 5.55
N ARG A 25 11.10 5.88 4.97
CA ARG A 25 10.35 5.76 3.71
C ARG A 25 11.24 5.26 2.58
N ALA A 26 12.40 5.91 2.38
CA ALA A 26 13.31 5.56 1.29
C ALA A 26 13.79 4.12 1.39
N TYR A 27 14.19 3.68 2.60
CA TYR A 27 14.72 2.33 2.77
C TYR A 27 13.64 1.26 2.63
N LEU A 28 12.42 1.54 3.07
CA LEU A 28 11.30 0.64 2.85
C LEU A 28 10.93 0.52 1.37
N GLN A 29 11.02 1.61 0.61
CA GLN A 29 10.80 1.59 -0.83
C GLN A 29 11.86 0.73 -1.52
N TYR A 30 13.14 0.92 -1.20
CA TYR A 30 14.21 0.07 -1.74
C TYR A 30 13.96 -1.40 -1.44
N TYR A 31 13.62 -1.71 -0.18
CA TYR A 31 13.52 -3.10 0.27
C TYR A 31 12.26 -3.79 -0.24
N CYS A 32 11.14 -3.13 -0.18
CA CYS A 32 9.83 -3.72 -0.48
C CYS A 32 9.36 -3.50 -1.92
N GLU A 33 9.66 -2.35 -2.53
CA GLU A 33 9.27 -2.06 -3.91
C GLU A 33 10.33 -2.50 -4.90
N ASP A 34 11.60 -2.17 -4.61
CA ASP A 34 12.71 -2.38 -5.54
C ASP A 34 13.47 -3.68 -5.29
N ASP A 35 13.08 -4.40 -4.26
CA ASP A 35 13.65 -5.71 -3.90
C ASP A 35 15.15 -5.68 -3.58
N PHE A 36 15.64 -4.56 -3.05
CA PHE A 36 17.03 -4.44 -2.60
C PHE A 36 17.23 -5.21 -1.30
N SER A 37 18.41 -5.81 -1.15
CA SER A 37 18.84 -6.37 0.13
C SER A 37 19.31 -5.26 1.06
N ILE A 38 19.44 -5.58 2.36
CA ILE A 38 19.98 -4.64 3.35
C ILE A 38 21.39 -4.21 2.95
N ILE A 39 22.19 -5.15 2.46
CA ILE A 39 23.58 -4.88 1.99
C ILE A 39 23.55 -3.88 0.84
N GLU A 40 22.69 -4.09 -0.14
CA GLU A 40 22.57 -3.21 -1.31
C GLU A 40 22.12 -1.80 -0.90
N ILE A 41 21.17 -1.69 0.02
CA ILE A 41 20.72 -0.38 0.52
C ILE A 41 21.87 0.32 1.24
N ALA A 42 22.59 -0.40 2.11
CA ALA A 42 23.72 0.15 2.85
C ALA A 42 24.81 0.70 1.93
N GLU A 43 25.11 -0.03 0.85
CA GLU A 43 26.10 0.39 -0.15
C GLU A 43 25.59 1.61 -0.93
N GLU A 44 24.35 1.60 -1.38
CA GLU A 44 23.75 2.70 -2.14
C GLU A 44 23.71 3.99 -1.34
N GLU A 45 23.33 3.92 -0.07
CA GLU A 45 23.16 5.08 0.78
C GLU A 45 24.43 5.44 1.60
N GLN A 46 25.47 4.64 1.48
CA GLN A 46 26.73 4.85 2.19
C GLN A 46 26.53 4.93 3.72
N VAL A 47 25.76 4.01 4.25
CA VAL A 47 25.47 3.86 5.68
C VAL A 47 25.75 2.43 6.13
N SER A 48 25.74 2.20 7.44
CA SER A 48 25.92 0.86 7.98
C SER A 48 24.71 -0.02 7.72
N ARG A 49 24.93 -1.34 7.67
CA ARG A 49 23.83 -2.32 7.59
C ARG A 49 22.88 -2.21 8.79
N GLN A 50 23.48 -1.94 9.97
CA GLN A 50 22.70 -1.77 11.19
C GLN A 50 21.76 -0.55 11.07
N ALA A 51 22.24 0.56 10.51
CA ALA A 51 21.42 1.74 10.30
C ALA A 51 20.25 1.46 9.37
N VAL A 52 20.48 0.67 8.29
CA VAL A 52 19.42 0.26 7.39
C VAL A 52 18.39 -0.59 8.13
N SER A 53 18.86 -1.61 8.83
CA SER A 53 18.00 -2.53 9.59
C SER A 53 17.13 -1.78 10.61
N ASP A 54 17.73 -0.85 11.36
CA ASP A 54 17.03 -0.05 12.37
C ASP A 54 15.95 0.84 11.72
N ASN A 55 16.25 1.46 10.59
CA ASN A 55 15.29 2.31 9.89
C ASN A 55 14.15 1.50 9.26
N LEU A 56 14.43 0.31 8.73
CA LEU A 56 13.38 -0.59 8.24
C LEU A 56 12.44 -0.99 9.37
N LYS A 57 12.99 -1.36 10.52
CA LYS A 57 12.20 -1.76 11.67
C LYS A 57 11.31 -0.62 12.18
N LYS A 58 11.90 0.56 12.36
CA LYS A 58 11.16 1.75 12.84
C LYS A 58 10.09 2.17 11.85
N GLY A 59 10.38 2.08 10.55
CA GLY A 59 9.40 2.39 9.52
C GLY A 59 8.21 1.44 9.57
N CYS A 60 8.47 0.14 9.70
CA CYS A 60 7.40 -0.85 9.82
C CYS A 60 6.56 -0.63 11.08
N GLU A 61 7.21 -0.34 12.21
CA GLU A 61 6.50 -0.05 13.46
C GLU A 61 5.59 1.18 13.32
N ALA A 62 6.08 2.22 12.64
CA ALA A 62 5.29 3.42 12.40
C ALA A 62 4.09 3.13 11.49
N LEU A 63 4.28 2.38 10.40
CA LEU A 63 3.20 1.99 9.51
C LEU A 63 2.13 1.18 10.25
N ASP A 64 2.54 0.22 11.06
CA ASP A 64 1.62 -0.60 11.84
C ASP A 64 0.83 0.25 12.82
N HIS A 65 1.47 1.23 13.45
CA HIS A 65 0.79 2.15 14.35
C HIS A 65 -0.26 2.99 13.63
N TYR A 66 0.08 3.58 12.48
CA TYR A 66 -0.89 4.36 11.69
C TYR A 66 -2.06 3.51 11.24
N GLU A 67 -1.80 2.29 10.80
CA GLU A 67 -2.86 1.39 10.37
C GLU A 67 -3.76 0.97 11.54
N GLU A 68 -3.19 0.71 12.70
CA GLU A 68 -3.96 0.38 13.90
C GLU A 68 -4.95 1.50 14.26
N VAL A 69 -4.50 2.75 14.13
CA VAL A 69 -5.33 3.91 14.48
C VAL A 69 -6.32 4.27 13.36
N LEU A 70 -5.89 4.25 12.11
CA LEU A 70 -6.65 4.82 10.99
C LEU A 70 -7.35 3.78 10.12
N ALA A 71 -6.83 2.57 10.04
CA ALA A 71 -7.40 1.45 9.28
C ALA A 71 -7.69 1.75 7.80
N LEU A 72 -6.95 2.68 7.17
CA LEU A 72 -7.19 3.07 5.78
C LEU A 72 -6.91 1.94 4.80
N TYR A 73 -5.84 1.17 5.03
CA TYR A 73 -5.49 0.04 4.19
C TYR A 73 -6.52 -1.07 4.31
N HIS A 74 -6.87 -1.46 5.53
CA HIS A 74 -7.89 -2.48 5.78
C HIS A 74 -9.23 -2.10 5.16
N ASP A 75 -9.67 -0.85 5.37
CA ASP A 75 -10.93 -0.37 4.82
C ASP A 75 -10.90 -0.33 3.29
N SER A 76 -9.75 0.01 2.69
CA SER A 76 -9.63 0.03 1.23
C SER A 76 -9.73 -1.37 0.64
N LEU A 77 -9.18 -2.39 1.30
CA LEU A 77 -9.31 -3.77 0.85
C LEU A 77 -10.76 -4.26 0.91
N GLN A 78 -11.48 -3.92 1.96
CA GLN A 78 -12.90 -4.27 2.09
C GLN A 78 -13.73 -3.57 1.03
N ARG A 79 -13.48 -2.28 0.80
CA ARG A 79 -14.18 -1.49 -0.21
C ARG A 79 -13.93 -2.04 -1.61
N GLN A 80 -12.68 -2.40 -1.90
CA GLN A 80 -12.31 -3.01 -3.18
C GLN A 80 -13.09 -4.30 -3.44
N GLN A 81 -13.25 -5.14 -2.41
CA GLN A 81 -14.02 -6.37 -2.53
C GLN A 81 -15.50 -6.09 -2.81
N LEU A 82 -16.07 -5.10 -2.14
CA LEU A 82 -17.45 -4.68 -2.37
C LEU A 82 -17.65 -4.12 -3.78
N GLU A 83 -16.70 -3.33 -4.27
CA GLU A 83 -16.71 -2.78 -5.62
C GLU A 83 -16.68 -3.90 -6.67
N GLU A 84 -15.82 -4.89 -6.49
CA GLU A 84 -15.75 -6.05 -7.38
C GLU A 84 -17.07 -6.82 -7.42
N ASN A 85 -17.68 -7.03 -6.25
CA ASN A 85 -18.98 -7.70 -6.15
C ASN A 85 -20.08 -6.91 -6.85
N LEU A 86 -20.09 -5.59 -6.67
CA LEU A 86 -21.05 -4.70 -7.30
C LEU A 86 -20.91 -4.72 -8.82
N LEU A 87 -19.69 -4.57 -9.32
CA LEU A 87 -19.41 -4.58 -10.75
C LEU A 87 -19.80 -5.90 -11.41
N ALA A 88 -19.53 -7.02 -10.74
CA ALA A 88 -19.91 -8.33 -11.24
C ALA A 88 -21.43 -8.47 -11.33
N TYR A 89 -22.15 -8.05 -10.29
CA TYR A 89 -23.61 -8.10 -10.26
C TYR A 89 -24.23 -7.23 -11.36
N VAL A 90 -23.74 -6.01 -11.49
CA VAL A 90 -24.22 -5.08 -12.53
C VAL A 90 -23.93 -5.62 -13.92
N GLY A 91 -22.76 -6.21 -14.15
CA GLY A 91 -22.41 -6.83 -15.42
C GLY A 91 -23.34 -7.96 -15.81
N GLU A 92 -23.75 -8.79 -14.83
CA GLU A 92 -24.66 -9.91 -15.08
C GLU A 92 -26.13 -9.50 -15.31
N HIS A 93 -26.61 -8.55 -14.50
CA HIS A 93 -28.05 -8.23 -14.44
C HIS A 93 -28.42 -6.92 -15.13
N TYR A 94 -27.50 -5.99 -15.27
CA TYR A 94 -27.73 -4.64 -15.79
C TYR A 94 -26.64 -4.19 -16.77
N GLY A 95 -26.04 -5.14 -17.49
CA GLY A 95 -24.94 -4.88 -18.40
C GLY A 95 -25.25 -3.91 -19.54
N GLN A 96 -26.53 -3.71 -19.87
CA GLN A 96 -26.98 -2.79 -20.92
C GLN A 96 -27.23 -1.39 -20.41
N ASP A 97 -27.23 -1.18 -19.10
CA ASP A 97 -27.47 0.14 -18.51
C ASP A 97 -26.18 0.95 -18.46
N GLU A 98 -25.92 1.69 -19.53
CA GLU A 98 -24.69 2.50 -19.66
C GLU A 98 -24.60 3.60 -18.62
N LYS A 99 -25.74 4.19 -18.24
CA LYS A 99 -25.75 5.25 -17.24
C LYS A 99 -25.35 4.71 -15.85
N LEU A 100 -25.88 3.54 -15.47
CA LEU A 100 -25.51 2.89 -14.21
C LEU A 100 -24.03 2.57 -14.17
N LYS A 101 -23.50 2.00 -15.25
CA LYS A 101 -22.08 1.66 -15.36
C LYS A 101 -21.19 2.91 -15.27
N GLU A 102 -21.59 4.00 -15.90
CA GLU A 102 -20.87 5.28 -15.83
C GLU A 102 -20.83 5.82 -14.40
N LEU A 103 -21.95 5.81 -13.71
CA LEU A 103 -22.04 6.32 -12.33
C LEU A 103 -21.17 5.49 -11.39
N ILE A 104 -21.16 4.17 -11.54
CA ILE A 104 -20.32 3.29 -10.74
C ILE A 104 -18.84 3.56 -11.01
N SER A 105 -18.45 3.71 -12.29
CA SER A 105 -17.07 4.03 -12.65
C SER A 105 -16.60 5.35 -12.05
N GLN A 106 -17.47 6.36 -12.05
CA GLN A 106 -17.15 7.64 -11.42
C GLN A 106 -16.92 7.49 -9.92
N MET A 107 -17.76 6.70 -9.24
CA MET A 107 -17.61 6.46 -7.81
C MET A 107 -16.33 5.71 -7.48
N VAL A 108 -16.01 4.67 -8.23
CA VAL A 108 -14.79 3.87 -8.03
C VAL A 108 -13.54 4.71 -8.30
N ASN A 109 -13.56 5.54 -9.34
CA ASN A 109 -12.41 6.37 -9.71
C ASN A 109 -12.17 7.55 -8.76
N GLN A 110 -13.12 7.88 -7.90
CA GLN A 110 -12.97 8.88 -6.85
C GLN A 110 -12.21 8.35 -5.63
N GLU A 111 -12.01 7.04 -5.55
CA GLU A 111 -11.28 6.41 -4.47
C GLU A 111 -9.82 6.88 -4.48
N ILE A 112 -9.26 7.00 -3.28
CA ILE A 112 -7.87 7.45 -3.10
C ILE A 112 -6.90 6.38 -3.54
N ASN A 113 -5.92 6.80 -4.29
CA ASN A 113 -4.80 5.95 -4.69
C ASN A 113 -3.50 6.46 -4.12
#